data_195165e9f2010020a1c4483e9c5f937c
#
_entry.id   195165e9f2010020a1c4483e9c5f937c
#
_cell.length_a   1.000
_cell.length_b   1.000
_cell.length_c   1.000
_cell.angle_alpha   90.00
_cell.angle_beta   90.00
_cell.angle_gamma   90.00
#
_symmetry.space_group_name_H-M   'P 1'
#
loop_
_entity.id
_entity.type
_entity.pdbx_description
1 polymer ?
#
loop_
_entity_poly.entity_id
_entity_poly.type
_entity_poly.pdbx_seq_one_letter_code
_entity_poly.pdbx_strand_id
1 'polypeptide(L)'
;FSTGTPGRYAFKAVCDGSESNTVVIEAEPVKEIVSQFVKNVAVFEFTGAWCTFCPSGYSNMNFIISRNDAYKETVHIMAFHSASGGKDELGIPETDKIMSDLKVGDGFPSFITELRTSGGLTDGNSFKASLIEAFEENPSHCAVAVSSQAADGKVKVTAKVHSEQSAPYRIALLVVEDNGKYYQKDGSLTQNEYNHRHVVRKVVSASYMGDRLGDIKAGEEGSKDYEFAVDPAWNLDNTYIYALAIDHREAVNNMCICPVNGNTDYNRI
;
A
#
# COMPACT_ATOMS: atom_id res chain seq x y z
N PHE A 1 -6.97 21.23 14.44
CA PHE A 1 -8.15 20.76 15.19
C PHE A 1 -8.83 19.65 14.41
N SER A 2 -9.10 18.55 15.07
CA SER A 2 -9.83 17.39 14.53
C SER A 2 -10.91 17.00 15.55
N THR A 3 -12.10 16.69 15.06
CA THR A 3 -13.22 16.21 15.90
C THR A 3 -14.04 15.17 15.16
N GLY A 4 -14.42 14.08 15.83
CA GLY A 4 -15.36 13.08 15.33
C GLY A 4 -16.83 13.42 15.68
N THR A 5 -17.08 14.52 16.39
CA THR A 5 -18.43 14.90 16.81
C THR A 5 -18.93 16.05 15.95
N PRO A 6 -20.10 15.93 15.28
CA PRO A 6 -20.71 17.04 14.58
C PRO A 6 -21.08 18.17 15.53
N GLY A 7 -20.96 19.41 15.07
CA GLY A 7 -21.31 20.56 15.87
C GLY A 7 -20.60 21.83 15.44
N ARG A 8 -20.91 22.91 16.13
CA ARG A 8 -20.36 24.23 15.90
C ARG A 8 -19.29 24.53 16.95
N TYR A 9 -18.05 24.76 16.51
CA TYR A 9 -16.90 24.97 17.36
C TYR A 9 -16.36 26.38 17.16
N ALA A 10 -16.20 27.11 18.26
CA ALA A 10 -15.70 28.47 18.27
C ALA A 10 -14.30 28.49 18.89
N PHE A 11 -13.35 29.11 18.22
CA PHE A 11 -11.95 29.20 18.64
C PHE A 11 -11.52 30.66 18.79
N LYS A 12 -10.76 30.92 19.83
CA LYS A 12 -10.01 32.15 20.02
C LYS A 12 -8.57 31.84 20.41
N ALA A 13 -7.63 32.61 19.92
CA ALA A 13 -6.27 32.60 20.43
C ALA A 13 -6.16 33.63 21.57
N VAL A 14 -5.42 33.29 22.63
CA VAL A 14 -5.11 34.20 23.75
C VAL A 14 -3.59 34.29 23.84
N CYS A 15 -3.07 35.51 23.81
CA CYS A 15 -1.64 35.81 24.00
C CYS A 15 -1.50 37.00 24.90
N ASP A 16 -0.79 36.86 26.01
CA ASP A 16 -0.51 37.90 27.01
C ASP A 16 -1.77 38.70 27.47
N GLY A 17 -2.88 37.98 27.66
CA GLY A 17 -4.16 38.55 28.06
C GLY A 17 -4.97 39.22 26.93
N SER A 18 -4.45 39.27 25.74
CA SER A 18 -5.17 39.75 24.55
C SER A 18 -5.85 38.59 23.82
N GLU A 19 -7.11 38.75 23.44
CA GLU A 19 -7.86 37.74 22.68
C GLU A 19 -7.92 38.12 21.18
N SER A 20 -7.83 37.10 20.33
CA SER A 20 -8.11 37.26 18.87
C SER A 20 -9.62 37.41 18.60
N ASN A 21 -9.97 37.69 17.35
CA ASN A 21 -11.32 37.43 16.85
C ASN A 21 -11.69 35.96 16.99
N THR A 22 -12.99 35.68 17.09
CA THR A 22 -13.51 34.31 17.13
C THR A 22 -13.56 33.72 15.72
N VAL A 23 -12.98 32.55 15.53
CA VAL A 23 -13.16 31.73 14.30
C VAL A 23 -14.15 30.63 14.64
N VAL A 24 -15.19 30.49 13.83
CA VAL A 24 -16.20 29.43 13.97
C VAL A 24 -16.02 28.41 12.88
N ILE A 25 -15.92 27.13 13.25
CA ILE A 25 -15.88 25.98 12.34
C ILE A 25 -17.13 25.15 12.62
N GLU A 26 -17.84 24.78 11.57
CA GLU A 26 -18.98 23.87 11.63
C GLU A 26 -18.52 22.48 11.18
N ALA A 27 -18.62 21.50 12.08
CA ALA A 27 -18.36 20.10 11.77
C ALA A 27 -19.70 19.43 11.44
N GLU A 28 -19.88 19.05 10.20
CA GLU A 28 -21.06 18.32 9.74
C GLU A 28 -20.97 16.83 10.13
N PRO A 29 -22.11 16.14 10.32
CA PRO A 29 -22.09 14.69 10.51
C PRO A 29 -21.43 14.03 9.29
N VAL A 30 -20.53 13.10 9.55
CA VAL A 30 -19.97 12.24 8.49
C VAL A 30 -21.15 11.42 7.94
N LYS A 31 -21.51 11.68 6.70
CA LYS A 31 -22.48 10.85 5.99
C LYS A 31 -21.77 9.51 5.73
N GLU A 32 -22.34 8.43 6.25
CA GLU A 32 -21.85 7.10 5.95
C GLU A 32 -21.95 6.86 4.44
N ILE A 33 -20.79 6.74 3.78
CA ILE A 33 -20.73 6.48 2.34
C ILE A 33 -20.58 4.97 2.21
N VAL A 34 -21.61 4.33 1.67
CA VAL A 34 -21.49 2.95 1.20
C VAL A 34 -20.78 3.01 -0.15
N SER A 35 -19.55 2.55 -0.21
CA SER A 35 -18.76 2.57 -1.44
C SER A 35 -19.42 1.71 -2.53
N GLN A 36 -19.33 2.17 -3.77
CA GLN A 36 -19.72 1.41 -4.98
C GLN A 36 -18.55 0.57 -5.53
N PHE A 37 -17.41 0.62 -4.86
CA PHE A 37 -16.19 -0.03 -5.31
C PHE A 37 -15.70 -1.08 -4.33
N VAL A 38 -15.15 -2.14 -4.88
CA VAL A 38 -14.50 -3.19 -4.08
C VAL A 38 -13.31 -2.59 -3.35
N LYS A 39 -13.23 -2.85 -2.05
CA LYS A 39 -12.07 -2.54 -1.23
C LYS A 39 -10.96 -3.53 -1.50
N ASN A 40 -9.81 -3.06 -1.95
CA ASN A 40 -8.56 -3.82 -2.02
C ASN A 40 -7.63 -3.38 -0.89
N VAL A 41 -7.14 -4.34 -0.12
CA VAL A 41 -6.28 -4.12 1.05
C VAL A 41 -4.81 -4.32 0.68
N ALA A 42 -3.99 -3.32 0.96
CA ALA A 42 -2.55 -3.33 0.72
C ALA A 42 -1.79 -3.87 1.93
N VAL A 43 -0.99 -4.92 1.73
CA VAL A 43 -0.11 -5.49 2.75
C VAL A 43 1.34 -5.34 2.31
N PHE A 44 2.12 -4.60 3.07
CA PHE A 44 3.57 -4.48 2.93
C PHE A 44 4.19 -5.58 3.79
N GLU A 45 4.75 -6.59 3.18
CA GLU A 45 5.55 -7.62 3.84
C GLU A 45 7.02 -7.19 3.84
N PHE A 46 7.68 -7.25 4.98
CA PHE A 46 9.13 -7.04 5.09
C PHE A 46 9.83 -8.37 5.26
N THR A 47 10.71 -8.68 4.31
CA THR A 47 11.32 -10.00 4.14
C THR A 47 12.78 -9.89 3.68
N GLY A 48 13.44 -11.03 3.52
CA GLY A 48 14.81 -11.11 2.99
C GLY A 48 15.19 -12.54 2.62
N ALA A 49 15.95 -12.70 1.54
CA ALA A 49 16.42 -14.01 1.07
C ALA A 49 17.36 -14.69 2.08
N TRP A 50 18.01 -13.93 2.94
CA TRP A 50 18.86 -14.41 4.04
C TRP A 50 18.07 -14.81 5.30
N CYS A 51 16.80 -14.42 5.38
CA CYS A 51 15.95 -14.62 6.55
C CYS A 51 15.41 -16.06 6.63
N THR A 52 15.78 -16.79 7.67
CA THR A 52 15.42 -18.21 7.82
C THR A 52 13.96 -18.46 8.18
N PHE A 53 13.25 -17.45 8.70
CA PHE A 53 11.86 -17.55 9.14
C PHE A 53 10.88 -16.92 8.15
N CYS A 54 11.37 -16.17 7.14
CA CYS A 54 10.52 -15.44 6.21
C CYS A 54 9.63 -16.36 5.34
N PRO A 55 10.09 -17.53 4.87
CA PRO A 55 9.20 -18.48 4.18
C PRO A 55 8.01 -18.93 5.04
N SER A 56 8.22 -19.14 6.34
CA SER A 56 7.13 -19.48 7.27
C SER A 56 6.17 -18.31 7.48
N GLY A 57 6.68 -17.07 7.57
CA GLY A 57 5.86 -15.88 7.68
C GLY A 57 4.95 -15.68 6.47
N TYR A 58 5.50 -15.80 5.27
CA TYR A 58 4.73 -15.77 4.03
C TYR A 58 3.66 -16.87 3.98
N SER A 59 4.01 -18.09 4.44
CA SER A 59 3.06 -19.20 4.52
C SER A 59 1.91 -18.92 5.48
N ASN A 60 2.17 -18.27 6.63
CA ASN A 60 1.13 -17.86 7.58
C ASN A 60 0.16 -16.84 6.97
N MET A 61 0.65 -15.83 6.25
CA MET A 61 -0.20 -14.88 5.54
C MET A 61 -1.08 -15.58 4.50
N ASN A 62 -0.48 -16.40 3.64
CA ASN A 62 -1.21 -17.15 2.61
C ASN A 62 -2.24 -18.10 3.19
N PHE A 63 -1.94 -18.75 4.31
CA PHE A 63 -2.90 -19.61 5.01
C PHE A 63 -4.15 -18.81 5.44
N ILE A 64 -3.96 -17.63 6.02
CA ILE A 64 -5.07 -16.77 6.46
C ILE A 64 -5.88 -16.27 5.26
N ILE A 65 -5.21 -15.76 4.23
CA ILE A 65 -5.85 -15.26 3.00
C ILE A 65 -6.65 -16.39 2.32
N SER A 66 -6.07 -17.59 2.20
CA SER A 66 -6.70 -18.73 1.52
C SER A 66 -7.96 -19.27 2.21
N ARG A 67 -8.19 -18.92 3.47
CA ARG A 67 -9.37 -19.39 4.24
C ARG A 67 -10.60 -18.49 4.10
N ASN A 68 -10.46 -17.35 3.42
CA ASN A 68 -11.55 -16.42 3.21
C ASN A 68 -11.59 -16.04 1.71
N ASP A 69 -12.70 -16.34 1.04
CA ASP A 69 -12.81 -16.12 -0.40
C ASP A 69 -12.72 -14.62 -0.77
N ALA A 70 -13.27 -13.74 0.07
CA ALA A 70 -13.12 -12.29 -0.14
C ALA A 70 -11.65 -11.86 -0.04
N TYR A 71 -10.88 -12.41 0.90
CA TYR A 71 -9.47 -12.06 1.06
C TYR A 71 -8.61 -12.50 -0.13
N LYS A 72 -8.93 -13.64 -0.75
CA LYS A 72 -8.20 -14.12 -1.94
C LYS A 72 -8.23 -13.12 -3.08
N GLU A 73 -9.35 -12.43 -3.24
CA GLU A 73 -9.57 -11.50 -4.34
C GLU A 73 -9.15 -10.07 -4.00
N THR A 74 -9.08 -9.72 -2.70
CA THR A 74 -8.97 -8.32 -2.28
C THR A 74 -7.78 -8.00 -1.39
N VAL A 75 -7.04 -8.99 -0.89
CA VAL A 75 -5.82 -8.77 -0.09
C VAL A 75 -4.59 -8.97 -0.96
N HIS A 76 -3.78 -7.91 -1.09
CA HIS A 76 -2.64 -7.88 -1.99
C HIS A 76 -1.35 -7.65 -1.23
N ILE A 77 -0.45 -8.64 -1.29
CA ILE A 77 0.87 -8.59 -0.65
C ILE A 77 1.85 -7.86 -1.58
N MET A 78 2.75 -7.08 -0.98
CA MET A 78 3.91 -6.46 -1.59
C MET A 78 5.13 -6.83 -0.75
N ALA A 79 5.98 -7.73 -1.25
CA ALA A 79 7.15 -8.23 -0.54
C ALA A 79 8.34 -7.28 -0.73
N PHE A 80 8.66 -6.53 0.31
CA PHE A 80 9.80 -5.63 0.38
C PHE A 80 11.01 -6.38 0.93
N HIS A 81 11.94 -6.71 0.05
CA HIS A 81 13.17 -7.39 0.40
C HIS A 81 14.22 -6.42 0.95
N SER A 82 14.90 -6.79 2.05
CA SER A 82 16.02 -6.04 2.62
C SER A 82 17.34 -6.74 2.38
N ALA A 83 18.35 -5.97 1.96
CA ALA A 83 19.72 -6.43 1.86
C ALA A 83 20.54 -6.18 3.15
N SER A 84 19.99 -5.52 4.17
CA SER A 84 20.73 -5.12 5.38
C SER A 84 21.13 -6.30 6.27
N GLY A 85 20.36 -7.39 6.26
CA GLY A 85 20.65 -8.59 7.06
C GLY A 85 21.52 -9.65 6.36
N GLY A 86 21.86 -9.46 5.09
CA GLY A 86 22.67 -10.39 4.29
C GLY A 86 22.49 -10.19 2.79
N LYS A 87 23.12 -11.07 1.99
CA LYS A 87 22.98 -11.01 0.54
C LYS A 87 21.53 -11.26 0.13
N ASP A 88 20.94 -10.29 -0.57
CA ASP A 88 19.62 -10.40 -1.20
C ASP A 88 19.62 -9.63 -2.53
N GLU A 89 19.46 -10.37 -3.63
CA GLU A 89 19.45 -9.79 -4.99
C GLU A 89 18.11 -9.10 -5.30
N LEU A 90 17.10 -9.33 -4.45
CA LEU A 90 15.77 -8.72 -4.54
C LEU A 90 15.64 -7.47 -3.65
N GLY A 91 16.66 -7.21 -2.80
CA GLY A 91 16.65 -6.11 -1.86
C GLY A 91 16.65 -4.75 -2.55
N ILE A 92 15.78 -3.85 -2.09
CA ILE A 92 15.73 -2.46 -2.53
C ILE A 92 16.06 -1.51 -1.35
N PRO A 93 16.74 -0.38 -1.60
CA PRO A 93 17.15 0.54 -0.53
C PRO A 93 15.97 1.10 0.27
N GLU A 94 14.82 1.21 -0.34
CA GLU A 94 13.60 1.76 0.26
C GLU A 94 13.06 0.90 1.41
N THR A 95 13.33 -0.42 1.43
CA THR A 95 12.79 -1.36 2.43
C THR A 95 13.14 -0.93 3.85
N ASP A 96 14.43 -0.76 4.14
CA ASP A 96 14.90 -0.40 5.48
C ASP A 96 14.43 1.00 5.88
N LYS A 97 14.33 1.91 4.91
CA LYS A 97 13.80 3.25 5.14
C LYS A 97 12.32 3.21 5.53
N ILE A 98 11.50 2.43 4.82
CA ILE A 98 10.07 2.27 5.11
C ILE A 98 9.88 1.69 6.52
N MET A 99 10.62 0.63 6.86
CA MET A 99 10.58 0.02 8.19
C MET A 99 10.92 1.02 9.29
N SER A 100 11.96 1.82 9.09
CA SER A 100 12.38 2.86 10.04
C SER A 100 11.35 3.98 10.18
N ASP A 101 10.86 4.51 9.05
CA ASP A 101 9.90 5.63 9.03
C ASP A 101 8.57 5.22 9.72
N LEU A 102 8.10 4.00 9.45
CA LEU A 102 6.83 3.48 9.96
C LEU A 102 6.97 2.75 11.31
N LYS A 103 8.18 2.63 11.85
CA LYS A 103 8.48 1.95 13.12
C LYS A 103 7.92 0.52 13.17
N VAL A 104 8.08 -0.22 12.07
CA VAL A 104 7.52 -1.59 11.92
C VAL A 104 8.20 -2.59 12.88
N GLY A 105 9.29 -2.19 13.53
CA GLY A 105 10.12 -3.04 14.38
C GLY A 105 11.33 -3.58 13.61
N ASP A 106 12.28 -4.17 14.35
CA ASP A 106 13.60 -4.57 13.80
C ASP A 106 13.64 -6.03 13.33
N GLY A 107 12.48 -6.71 13.29
CA GLY A 107 12.40 -8.15 13.02
C GLY A 107 11.89 -8.49 11.62
N PHE A 108 12.41 -9.59 11.08
CA PHE A 108 11.92 -10.23 9.88
C PHE A 108 11.45 -11.67 10.19
N PRO A 109 10.33 -12.13 9.63
CA PRO A 109 9.35 -11.42 8.81
C PRO A 109 8.43 -10.53 9.63
N SER A 110 8.07 -9.39 9.05
CA SER A 110 7.08 -8.46 9.61
C SER A 110 6.20 -7.86 8.51
N PHE A 111 5.14 -7.16 8.89
CA PHE A 111 4.21 -6.55 7.95
C PHE A 111 3.68 -5.21 8.46
N ILE A 112 3.13 -4.44 7.54
CA ILE A 112 2.18 -3.37 7.84
C ILE A 112 1.02 -3.41 6.85
N THR A 113 -0.21 -3.38 7.37
CA THR A 113 -1.44 -3.33 6.57
C THR A 113 -1.86 -1.89 6.40
N GLU A 114 -2.06 -1.46 5.14
CA GLU A 114 -2.54 -0.11 4.76
C GLU A 114 -1.75 1.06 5.34
N LEU A 115 -0.46 0.87 5.66
CA LEU A 115 0.40 1.84 6.35
C LEU A 115 -0.10 2.20 7.78
N ARG A 116 -0.93 1.37 8.40
CA ARG A 116 -1.59 1.60 9.71
C ARG A 116 -1.16 0.61 10.77
N THR A 117 -1.46 -0.66 10.56
CA THR A 117 -1.31 -1.70 11.58
C THR A 117 -0.20 -2.66 11.23
N SER A 118 0.84 -2.70 12.05
CA SER A 118 2.04 -3.51 11.86
C SER A 118 2.16 -4.63 12.88
N GLY A 119 2.93 -5.67 12.54
CA GLY A 119 3.23 -6.77 13.43
C GLY A 119 4.22 -7.78 12.85
N GLY A 120 4.58 -8.75 13.66
CA GLY A 120 5.38 -9.90 13.23
C GLY A 120 4.52 -11.00 12.61
N LEU A 121 5.14 -11.86 11.80
CA LEU A 121 4.47 -12.95 11.08
C LEU A 121 4.75 -14.34 11.67
N THR A 122 5.10 -14.42 12.95
CA THR A 122 5.48 -15.70 13.58
C THR A 122 4.30 -16.65 13.75
N ASP A 123 3.11 -16.14 14.12
CA ASP A 123 1.90 -16.94 14.37
C ASP A 123 0.69 -16.56 13.53
N GLY A 124 0.78 -15.46 12.79
CA GLY A 124 -0.29 -14.94 11.92
C GLY A 124 -1.46 -14.26 12.65
N ASN A 125 -1.55 -14.29 13.98
CA ASN A 125 -2.70 -13.72 14.71
C ASN A 125 -2.78 -12.19 14.54
N SER A 126 -1.65 -11.49 14.66
CA SER A 126 -1.58 -10.04 14.43
C SER A 126 -1.95 -9.68 13.00
N PHE A 127 -1.54 -10.48 12.01
CA PHE A 127 -1.91 -10.29 10.62
C PHE A 127 -3.42 -10.44 10.40
N LYS A 128 -4.03 -11.50 10.96
CA LYS A 128 -5.48 -11.69 10.90
C LYS A 128 -6.25 -10.51 11.51
N ALA A 129 -5.79 -10.03 12.67
CA ALA A 129 -6.41 -8.88 13.35
C ALA A 129 -6.32 -7.61 12.49
N SER A 130 -5.18 -7.36 11.82
CA SER A 130 -5.00 -6.20 10.95
C SER A 130 -5.90 -6.24 9.71
N LEU A 131 -6.20 -7.42 9.16
CA LEU A 131 -7.15 -7.55 8.05
C LEU A 131 -8.58 -7.23 8.51
N ILE A 132 -8.99 -7.71 9.70
CA ILE A 132 -10.30 -7.36 10.28
C ILE A 132 -10.41 -5.84 10.42
N GLU A 133 -9.41 -5.18 11.03
CA GLU A 133 -9.35 -3.72 11.15
C GLU A 133 -9.46 -3.03 9.78
N ALA A 134 -8.69 -3.50 8.77
CA ALA A 134 -8.70 -2.90 7.45
C ALA A 134 -10.08 -2.95 6.77
N PHE A 135 -10.83 -4.04 6.91
CA PHE A 135 -12.14 -4.18 6.31
C PHE A 135 -13.28 -3.54 7.12
N GLU A 136 -13.22 -3.57 8.44
CA GLU A 136 -14.31 -3.11 9.31
C GLU A 136 -14.16 -1.64 9.73
N GLU A 137 -12.91 -1.17 9.96
CA GLU A 137 -12.65 0.17 10.51
C GLU A 137 -12.09 1.17 9.50
N ASN A 138 -11.64 0.69 8.33
CA ASN A 138 -11.09 1.55 7.27
C ASN A 138 -11.81 1.36 5.93
N PRO A 139 -13.09 1.73 5.82
CA PRO A 139 -13.83 1.59 4.57
C PRO A 139 -13.18 2.39 3.45
N SER A 140 -13.26 1.87 2.22
CA SER A 140 -12.82 2.60 1.04
C SER A 140 -13.80 3.71 0.68
N HIS A 141 -13.27 4.84 0.21
CA HIS A 141 -14.02 5.96 -0.33
C HIS A 141 -13.52 6.38 -1.70
N CYS A 142 -12.70 5.53 -2.31
CA CYS A 142 -12.17 5.77 -3.64
C CYS A 142 -11.93 4.46 -4.38
N ALA A 143 -11.77 4.56 -5.68
CA ALA A 143 -11.28 3.49 -6.52
C ALA A 143 -10.02 3.93 -7.27
N VAL A 144 -9.21 2.94 -7.67
CA VAL A 144 -7.98 3.17 -8.43
C VAL A 144 -8.06 2.45 -9.76
N ALA A 145 -7.63 3.12 -10.83
CA ALA A 145 -7.48 2.53 -12.15
C ALA A 145 -6.07 2.78 -12.68
N VAL A 146 -5.55 1.84 -13.45
CA VAL A 146 -4.18 1.91 -13.99
C VAL A 146 -4.17 1.44 -15.43
N SER A 147 -3.46 2.17 -16.29
CA SER A 147 -3.04 1.68 -17.60
C SER A 147 -1.53 1.78 -17.74
N SER A 148 -0.91 0.78 -18.39
CA SER A 148 0.53 0.75 -18.59
C SER A 148 0.91 0.24 -19.97
N GLN A 149 2.02 0.75 -20.50
CA GLN A 149 2.57 0.35 -21.79
C GLN A 149 4.08 0.36 -21.74
N ALA A 150 4.69 -0.76 -22.09
CA ALA A 150 6.14 -0.89 -22.27
C ALA A 150 6.53 -0.63 -23.73
N ALA A 151 7.50 0.25 -23.94
CA ALA A 151 8.10 0.52 -25.25
C ALA A 151 9.52 1.08 -25.05
N ASP A 152 10.42 0.74 -25.95
CA ASP A 152 11.78 1.31 -26.02
C ASP A 152 12.56 1.23 -24.67
N GLY A 153 12.40 0.12 -23.94
CA GLY A 153 13.07 -0.09 -22.65
C GLY A 153 12.49 0.73 -21.48
N LYS A 154 11.31 1.31 -21.67
CA LYS A 154 10.60 2.07 -20.64
C LYS A 154 9.16 1.58 -20.48
N VAL A 155 8.58 1.84 -19.32
CA VAL A 155 7.14 1.68 -19.07
C VAL A 155 6.55 3.06 -18.81
N LYS A 156 5.48 3.38 -19.54
CA LYS A 156 4.60 4.52 -19.25
C LYS A 156 3.37 4.03 -18.52
N VAL A 157 2.98 4.75 -17.49
CA VAL A 157 1.84 4.42 -16.63
C VAL A 157 0.99 5.65 -16.42
N THR A 158 -0.33 5.51 -16.60
CA THR A 158 -1.31 6.46 -16.09
C THR A 158 -2.06 5.82 -14.94
N ALA A 159 -2.00 6.42 -13.77
CA ALA A 159 -2.74 5.99 -12.59
C ALA A 159 -3.79 7.03 -12.22
N LYS A 160 -5.01 6.58 -11.90
CA LYS A 160 -6.17 7.43 -11.61
C LYS A 160 -6.80 7.04 -10.28
N VAL A 161 -7.32 8.04 -9.58
CA VAL A 161 -8.14 7.86 -8.38
C VAL A 161 -9.48 8.52 -8.63
N HIS A 162 -10.57 7.75 -8.53
CA HIS A 162 -11.93 8.26 -8.48
C HIS A 162 -12.37 8.37 -7.02
N SER A 163 -12.86 9.52 -6.59
CA SER A 163 -13.23 9.75 -5.20
C SER A 163 -14.74 9.82 -5.01
N GLU A 164 -15.27 9.11 -4.01
CA GLU A 164 -16.68 9.16 -3.62
C GLU A 164 -16.97 10.25 -2.57
N GLN A 165 -15.91 10.84 -2.00
CA GLN A 165 -15.98 11.97 -1.08
C GLN A 165 -14.92 13.01 -1.42
N SER A 166 -15.17 14.29 -1.09
CA SER A 166 -14.17 15.34 -1.30
C SER A 166 -13.02 15.18 -0.29
N ALA A 167 -11.83 14.83 -0.78
CA ALA A 167 -10.65 14.61 0.06
C ALA A 167 -9.35 14.82 -0.73
N PRO A 168 -8.24 15.17 -0.06
CA PRO A 168 -6.93 15.13 -0.67
C PRO A 168 -6.43 13.69 -0.78
N TYR A 169 -5.80 13.41 -1.92
CA TYR A 169 -5.19 12.10 -2.19
C TYR A 169 -3.74 12.23 -2.63
N ARG A 170 -3.02 11.16 -2.38
CA ARG A 170 -1.71 10.86 -2.96
C ARG A 170 -1.81 9.53 -3.69
N ILE A 171 -0.93 9.30 -4.66
CA ILE A 171 -0.84 8.01 -5.33
C ILE A 171 0.59 7.49 -5.28
N ALA A 172 0.78 6.31 -4.67
CA ALA A 172 2.03 5.59 -4.70
C ALA A 172 2.01 4.57 -5.84
N LEU A 173 3.11 4.49 -6.58
CA LEU A 173 3.27 3.57 -7.69
C LEU A 173 4.48 2.67 -7.46
N LEU A 174 4.24 1.36 -7.50
CA LEU A 174 5.23 0.32 -7.30
C LEU A 174 5.29 -0.61 -8.52
N VAL A 175 6.49 -1.10 -8.81
CA VAL A 175 6.70 -2.22 -9.74
C VAL A 175 6.88 -3.48 -8.92
N VAL A 176 6.07 -4.49 -9.19
CA VAL A 176 6.05 -5.76 -8.46
C VAL A 176 6.24 -6.90 -9.45
N GLU A 177 7.18 -7.80 -9.17
CA GLU A 177 7.45 -8.99 -9.98
C GLU A 177 7.03 -10.25 -9.25
N ASP A 178 6.40 -11.16 -9.96
CA ASP A 178 5.96 -12.45 -9.46
C ASP A 178 6.81 -13.60 -10.03
N ASN A 179 6.80 -14.74 -9.32
CA ASN A 179 7.41 -15.99 -9.76
C ASN A 179 8.92 -15.92 -10.11
N GLY A 180 9.62 -15.01 -9.46
CA GLY A 180 11.09 -14.93 -9.56
C GLY A 180 11.78 -16.07 -8.80
N LYS A 181 12.68 -16.78 -9.47
CA LYS A 181 13.44 -17.88 -8.84
C LYS A 181 14.82 -17.39 -8.39
N TYR A 182 14.98 -17.26 -7.09
CA TYR A 182 16.19 -16.75 -6.45
C TYR A 182 16.55 -17.57 -5.20
N TYR A 183 17.72 -17.31 -4.67
CA TYR A 183 18.18 -17.88 -3.41
C TYR A 183 17.23 -17.50 -2.24
N GLN A 184 17.01 -18.47 -1.31
CA GLN A 184 16.31 -18.25 -0.05
C GLN A 184 16.85 -19.18 1.04
N LYS A 185 17.09 -18.66 2.24
CA LYS A 185 17.20 -19.48 3.45
C LYS A 185 15.82 -19.88 3.96
N ASP A 186 15.71 -21.15 4.39
CA ASP A 186 14.47 -21.71 4.94
C ASP A 186 14.83 -22.64 6.11
N GLY A 187 14.75 -22.12 7.32
CA GLY A 187 15.28 -22.81 8.50
C GLY A 187 16.78 -23.10 8.35
N SER A 188 17.16 -24.37 8.41
CA SER A 188 18.54 -24.85 8.19
C SER A 188 18.86 -25.12 6.71
N LEU A 189 17.87 -25.05 5.83
CA LEU A 189 18.01 -25.35 4.41
C LEU A 189 18.38 -24.10 3.62
N THR A 190 18.94 -24.33 2.44
CA THR A 190 19.18 -23.33 1.43
C THR A 190 18.51 -23.76 0.14
N GLN A 191 17.64 -22.92 -0.40
CA GLN A 191 16.99 -23.13 -1.68
C GLN A 191 17.56 -22.13 -2.68
N ASN A 192 18.11 -22.61 -3.79
CA ASN A 192 18.70 -21.73 -4.82
C ASN A 192 17.69 -21.26 -5.86
N GLU A 193 16.53 -21.91 -5.92
CA GLU A 193 15.44 -21.62 -6.86
C GLU A 193 14.11 -21.50 -6.13
N TYR A 194 14.10 -20.83 -4.97
CA TYR A 194 12.87 -20.53 -4.25
C TYR A 194 12.01 -19.59 -5.09
N ASN A 195 10.73 -19.88 -5.19
CA ASN A 195 9.80 -19.06 -5.97
C ASN A 195 9.33 -17.88 -5.12
N HIS A 196 9.98 -16.73 -5.29
CA HIS A 196 9.56 -15.48 -4.67
C HIS A 196 8.34 -14.91 -5.38
N ARG A 197 7.41 -14.37 -4.60
CA ARG A 197 6.16 -13.80 -5.08
C ARG A 197 6.00 -12.37 -4.59
N HIS A 198 5.29 -11.57 -5.40
CA HIS A 198 4.90 -10.20 -5.05
C HIS A 198 6.08 -9.30 -4.70
N VAL A 199 7.25 -9.53 -5.31
CA VAL A 199 8.51 -8.84 -4.98
C VAL A 199 8.46 -7.42 -5.48
N VAL A 200 8.57 -6.44 -4.60
CA VAL A 200 8.71 -5.04 -4.99
C VAL A 200 10.09 -4.79 -5.58
N ARG A 201 10.13 -4.46 -6.86
CA ARG A 201 11.36 -4.20 -7.61
C ARG A 201 11.72 -2.72 -7.62
N LYS A 202 10.72 -1.84 -7.50
CA LYS A 202 10.92 -0.39 -7.55
C LYS A 202 9.76 0.37 -6.93
N VAL A 203 10.07 1.41 -6.20
CA VAL A 203 9.13 2.50 -5.88
C VAL A 203 9.30 3.57 -6.97
N VAL A 204 8.27 3.79 -7.78
CA VAL A 204 8.31 4.71 -8.94
C VAL A 204 7.93 6.13 -8.53
N SER A 205 6.93 6.27 -7.64
CA SER A 205 6.58 7.55 -7.02
C SER A 205 7.76 8.10 -6.18
N ALA A 206 7.73 9.40 -5.85
CA ALA A 206 8.81 10.05 -5.10
C ALA A 206 9.11 9.39 -3.74
N SER A 207 8.13 8.67 -3.18
CA SER A 207 8.28 7.82 -2.00
C SER A 207 7.15 6.77 -1.95
N TYR A 208 7.25 5.84 -1.01
CA TYR A 208 6.17 4.88 -0.71
C TYR A 208 4.87 5.58 -0.25
N MET A 209 4.96 6.81 0.27
CA MET A 209 3.81 7.68 0.60
C MET A 209 3.19 8.37 -0.63
N GLY A 210 3.68 8.08 -1.82
CA GLY A 210 3.15 8.54 -3.09
C GLY A 210 3.34 10.03 -3.36
N ASP A 211 2.92 10.41 -4.55
CA ASP A 211 2.89 11.79 -5.04
C ASP A 211 1.51 12.42 -4.83
N ARG A 212 1.46 13.73 -4.61
CA ARG A 212 0.20 14.46 -4.43
C ARG A 212 -0.61 14.48 -5.73
N LEU A 213 -1.90 14.14 -5.61
CA LEU A 213 -2.92 14.41 -6.63
C LEU A 213 -3.70 15.71 -6.35
N GLY A 214 -3.66 16.17 -5.08
CA GLY A 214 -4.43 17.32 -4.61
C GLY A 214 -5.81 16.91 -4.08
N ASP A 215 -6.70 17.91 -3.94
CA ASP A 215 -8.07 17.70 -3.51
C ASP A 215 -8.91 17.20 -4.70
N ILE A 216 -9.53 16.03 -4.53
CA ILE A 216 -10.46 15.45 -5.50
C ILE A 216 -11.85 15.58 -4.92
N LYS A 217 -12.78 16.19 -5.64
CA LYS A 217 -14.17 16.31 -5.18
C LYS A 217 -14.92 14.99 -5.33
N ALA A 218 -15.99 14.85 -4.54
CA ALA A 218 -16.88 13.70 -4.67
C ALA A 218 -17.40 13.53 -6.10
N GLY A 219 -17.22 12.33 -6.67
CA GLY A 219 -17.58 12.00 -8.05
C GLY A 219 -16.55 12.41 -9.12
N GLU A 220 -15.44 13.06 -8.73
CA GLU A 220 -14.39 13.47 -9.67
C GLU A 220 -13.19 12.50 -9.63
N GLU A 221 -12.31 12.64 -10.63
CA GLU A 221 -11.07 11.86 -10.77
C GLU A 221 -9.84 12.78 -10.68
N GLY A 222 -8.78 12.26 -10.04
CA GLY A 222 -7.42 12.76 -10.15
C GLY A 222 -6.54 11.76 -10.88
N SER A 223 -5.54 12.21 -11.63
CA SER A 223 -4.64 11.34 -12.37
C SER A 223 -3.19 11.79 -12.28
N LYS A 224 -2.28 10.85 -12.48
CA LYS A 224 -0.85 11.13 -12.60
C LYS A 224 -0.21 10.16 -13.57
N ASP A 225 0.66 10.70 -14.42
CA ASP A 225 1.47 9.95 -15.36
C ASP A 225 2.87 9.71 -14.79
N TYR A 226 3.41 8.51 -15.08
CA TYR A 226 4.75 8.09 -14.71
C TYR A 226 5.46 7.48 -15.91
N GLU A 227 6.77 7.60 -15.93
CA GLU A 227 7.64 6.89 -16.87
C GLU A 227 8.88 6.40 -16.12
N PHE A 228 9.27 5.17 -16.32
CA PHE A 228 10.49 4.61 -15.75
C PHE A 228 11.17 3.62 -16.70
N ALA A 229 12.49 3.49 -16.56
CA ALA A 229 13.26 2.49 -17.29
C ALA A 229 13.02 1.09 -16.74
N VAL A 230 12.93 0.12 -17.64
CA VAL A 230 12.87 -1.31 -17.32
C VAL A 230 14.26 -1.80 -16.95
N ASP A 231 14.39 -2.49 -15.83
CA ASP A 231 15.61 -3.25 -15.55
C ASP A 231 15.63 -4.51 -16.44
N PRO A 232 16.71 -4.76 -17.19
CA PRO A 232 16.82 -5.96 -18.04
C PRO A 232 16.68 -7.30 -17.29
N ALA A 233 16.88 -7.29 -15.97
CA ALA A 233 16.71 -8.48 -15.13
C ALA A 233 15.22 -8.81 -14.82
N TRP A 234 14.28 -7.90 -15.09
CA TRP A 234 12.87 -8.15 -14.81
C TRP A 234 12.21 -8.97 -15.92
N ASN A 235 11.36 -9.91 -15.52
CA ASN A 235 10.46 -10.60 -16.44
C ASN A 235 9.14 -9.82 -16.57
N LEU A 236 9.00 -9.06 -17.65
CA LEU A 236 7.83 -8.19 -17.86
C LEU A 236 6.49 -8.98 -17.96
N ASP A 237 6.52 -10.25 -18.36
CA ASP A 237 5.30 -11.09 -18.42
C ASP A 237 4.77 -11.41 -17.01
N ASN A 238 5.63 -11.31 -15.99
CA ASN A 238 5.29 -11.51 -14.59
C ASN A 238 5.41 -10.21 -13.77
N THR A 239 5.43 -9.06 -14.43
CA THR A 239 5.59 -7.76 -13.78
C THR A 239 4.27 -6.99 -13.80
N TYR A 240 3.95 -6.42 -12.66
CA TYR A 240 2.71 -5.69 -12.40
C TYR A 240 2.99 -4.31 -11.86
N ILE A 241 2.09 -3.39 -12.15
CA ILE A 241 2.03 -2.05 -11.56
C ILE A 241 1.02 -2.08 -10.42
N TYR A 242 1.47 -1.78 -9.22
CA TYR A 242 0.61 -1.60 -8.05
C TYR A 242 0.47 -0.10 -7.81
N ALA A 243 -0.75 0.41 -7.86
CA ALA A 243 -1.06 1.80 -7.57
C ALA A 243 -1.93 1.89 -6.31
N LEU A 244 -1.48 2.66 -5.32
CA LEU A 244 -2.09 2.79 -4.01
C LEU A 244 -2.59 4.22 -3.82
N ALA A 245 -3.90 4.39 -3.62
CA ALA A 245 -4.49 5.67 -3.22
C ALA A 245 -4.32 5.85 -1.71
N ILE A 246 -3.58 6.88 -1.33
CA ILE A 246 -3.32 7.24 0.07
C ILE A 246 -4.12 8.49 0.40
N ASP A 247 -4.94 8.41 1.44
CA ASP A 247 -5.83 9.50 1.85
C ASP A 247 -5.19 10.45 2.86
N HIS A 248 -5.95 11.42 3.34
CA HIS A 248 -5.52 12.44 4.29
C HIS A 248 -5.10 11.90 5.66
N ARG A 249 -5.42 10.63 5.97
CA ARG A 249 -5.00 9.94 7.21
C ARG A 249 -3.64 9.27 7.06
N GLU A 250 -2.96 9.47 5.91
CA GLU A 250 -1.70 8.82 5.55
C GLU A 250 -1.81 7.29 5.47
N ALA A 251 -3.02 6.79 5.21
CA ALA A 251 -3.33 5.37 5.06
C ALA A 251 -3.69 5.03 3.60
N VAL A 252 -3.39 3.80 3.19
CA VAL A 252 -3.90 3.30 1.91
C VAL A 252 -5.41 3.11 2.04
N ASN A 253 -6.17 3.84 1.24
CA ASN A 253 -7.62 3.75 1.21
C ASN A 253 -8.13 2.67 0.24
N ASN A 254 -7.49 2.56 -0.93
CA ASN A 254 -7.73 1.50 -1.92
C ASN A 254 -6.51 1.34 -2.82
N MET A 255 -6.47 0.27 -3.61
CA MET A 255 -5.40 0.02 -4.56
C MET A 255 -5.89 -0.71 -5.83
N CYS A 256 -5.03 -0.70 -6.85
CA CYS A 256 -5.24 -1.41 -8.10
C CYS A 256 -3.95 -2.11 -8.53
N ILE A 257 -4.10 -3.28 -9.16
CA ILE A 257 -3.02 -4.04 -9.78
C ILE A 257 -3.28 -4.11 -11.28
N CYS A 258 -2.28 -3.76 -12.07
CA CYS A 258 -2.34 -3.81 -13.52
C CYS A 258 -1.10 -4.54 -14.06
N PRO A 259 -1.22 -5.56 -14.92
CA PRO A 259 -0.04 -6.13 -15.58
C PRO A 259 0.63 -5.07 -16.46
N VAL A 260 1.94 -5.18 -16.64
CA VAL A 260 2.63 -4.37 -17.66
C VAL A 260 2.04 -4.66 -19.03
N ASN A 261 1.82 -3.64 -19.87
CA ASN A 261 1.05 -3.66 -21.11
C ASN A 261 -0.46 -3.96 -20.92
N GLY A 262 -1.00 -3.64 -19.75
CA GLY A 262 -2.40 -3.85 -19.39
C GLY A 262 -3.18 -2.57 -19.13
N ASN A 263 -4.47 -2.78 -18.91
CA ASN A 263 -5.40 -1.77 -18.44
C ASN A 263 -6.34 -2.40 -17.42
N THR A 264 -6.38 -1.85 -16.21
CA THR A 264 -7.30 -2.28 -15.15
C THR A 264 -8.14 -1.08 -14.72
N ASP A 265 -9.43 -1.19 -14.93
CA ASP A 265 -10.41 -0.16 -14.59
C ASP A 265 -10.86 -0.28 -13.12
N TYR A 266 -11.69 0.66 -12.69
CA TYR A 266 -12.28 0.70 -11.35
C TYR A 266 -13.08 -0.58 -11.06
N ASN A 267 -12.71 -1.28 -9.98
CA ASN A 267 -13.41 -2.50 -9.57
C ASN A 267 -14.71 -2.13 -8.83
N ARG A 268 -15.87 -2.31 -9.49
CA ARG A 268 -17.20 -2.02 -8.94
C ARG A 268 -17.81 -3.26 -8.27
N ILE A 269 -18.61 -3.03 -7.22
CA ILE A 269 -19.41 -4.05 -6.54
C ILE A 269 -20.58 -4.49 -7.43
#